data_51dac4e1a43cc2f40ea480de604b44eb
#
_entry.id   51dac4e1a43cc2f40ea480de604b44eb
#
_cell.length_a   1.000
_cell.length_b   1.000
_cell.length_c   1.000
_cell.angle_alpha   90.00
_cell.angle_beta   90.00
_cell.angle_gamma   90.00
#
_symmetry.space_group_name_H-M   'P 1'
#
loop_
_entity.id
_entity.type
_entity.pdbx_description
1 polymer ?
#
loop_
_entity_poly.entity_id
_entity_poly.type
_entity_poly.pdbx_seq_one_letter_code
_entity_poly.pdbx_strand_id
1 'polypeptide(L)'
;MQNKPAPNPLMLAMWRGFCGKCPNCGKGRLFGRFLKVANNCAECGEDYTPQRADDFPAYCVVVVVGHLVVGLVLATEAVFAPPYWVELMIWLPITALLSLALLQPAKGAIVGLQWETGMHGFHKAKQMRDAQALLASLN
;
A
#
# COMPACT_ATOMS: atom_id res chain seq x y z
N MET A 1 30.99 9.02 -12.20
CA MET A 1 29.70 8.33 -12.39
C MET A 1 29.36 7.59 -11.10
N GLN A 2 28.51 8.17 -10.26
CA GLN A 2 28.10 7.52 -9.02
C GLN A 2 27.15 6.39 -9.38
N ASN A 3 27.61 5.17 -9.20
CA ASN A 3 26.81 3.95 -9.33
C ASN A 3 25.83 3.91 -8.14
N LYS A 4 24.67 4.60 -8.30
CA LYS A 4 23.60 4.55 -7.31
C LYS A 4 23.12 3.10 -7.31
N PRO A 5 23.21 2.38 -6.17
CA PRO A 5 22.75 0.99 -6.12
C PRO A 5 21.30 0.94 -6.60
N ALA A 6 21.01 0.00 -7.51
CA ALA A 6 19.65 -0.20 -8.01
C ALA A 6 18.73 -0.39 -6.80
N PRO A 7 17.60 0.31 -6.71
CA PRO A 7 16.68 0.14 -5.59
C PRO A 7 16.25 -1.32 -5.51
N ASN A 8 16.25 -1.88 -4.29
CA ASN A 8 15.78 -3.24 -4.05
C ASN A 8 14.41 -3.42 -4.72
N PRO A 9 14.22 -4.43 -5.58
CA PRO A 9 12.98 -4.60 -6.35
C PRO A 9 11.74 -4.68 -5.45
N LEU A 10 11.88 -5.26 -4.26
CA LEU A 10 10.83 -5.31 -3.26
C LEU A 10 10.44 -3.90 -2.76
N MET A 11 11.42 -3.08 -2.38
CA MET A 11 11.19 -1.71 -1.94
C MET A 11 10.54 -0.86 -3.04
N LEU A 12 10.97 -1.06 -4.28
CA LEU A 12 10.41 -0.35 -5.43
C LEU A 12 8.95 -0.73 -5.68
N ALA A 13 8.62 -2.03 -5.62
CA ALA A 13 7.26 -2.52 -5.79
C ALA A 13 6.33 -2.02 -4.67
N MET A 14 6.79 -2.06 -3.42
CA MET A 14 6.07 -1.53 -2.26
C MET A 14 5.85 -0.02 -2.37
N TRP A 15 6.87 0.73 -2.76
CA TRP A 15 6.78 2.18 -2.93
C TRP A 15 5.81 2.59 -4.04
N ARG A 16 5.87 1.89 -5.19
CA ARG A 16 4.90 2.10 -6.27
C ARG A 16 3.49 1.82 -5.81
N GLY A 17 3.28 0.71 -5.11
CA GLY A 17 1.99 0.36 -4.50
C GLY A 17 1.53 1.39 -3.50
N PHE A 18 2.40 1.88 -2.60
CA PHE A 18 2.11 2.95 -1.64
C PHE A 18 1.62 4.22 -2.35
N CYS A 19 2.23 4.58 -3.47
CA CYS A 19 1.81 5.70 -4.32
C CYS A 19 0.56 5.40 -5.17
N GLY A 20 -0.08 4.24 -5.02
CA GLY A 20 -1.26 3.82 -5.80
C GLY A 20 -0.97 3.49 -7.26
N LYS A 21 0.29 3.17 -7.58
CA LYS A 21 0.75 2.83 -8.93
C LYS A 21 0.97 1.33 -9.09
N CYS A 22 0.95 0.87 -10.33
CA CYS A 22 1.25 -0.52 -10.67
C CYS A 22 2.65 -0.93 -10.17
N PRO A 23 2.80 -2.01 -9.41
CA PRO A 23 4.10 -2.48 -8.96
C PRO A 23 5.02 -2.89 -10.11
N ASN A 24 4.46 -3.41 -11.21
CA ASN A 24 5.20 -3.84 -12.38
C ASN A 24 5.71 -2.64 -13.21
N CYS A 25 4.82 -1.89 -13.86
CA CYS A 25 5.22 -0.81 -14.78
C CYS A 25 5.41 0.56 -14.08
N GLY A 26 4.84 0.78 -12.90
CA GLY A 26 4.90 2.06 -12.18
C GLY A 26 4.08 3.21 -12.80
N LYS A 27 3.36 2.96 -13.92
CA LYS A 27 2.58 3.97 -14.66
C LYS A 27 1.09 3.84 -14.41
N GLY A 28 0.53 2.65 -14.56
CA GLY A 28 -0.90 2.37 -14.40
C GLY A 28 -1.37 2.57 -12.95
N ARG A 29 -2.68 2.78 -12.76
CA ARG A 29 -3.30 2.91 -11.45
C ARG A 29 -3.54 1.53 -10.83
N LEU A 30 -3.22 1.39 -9.55
CA LEU A 30 -3.48 0.18 -8.78
C LEU A 30 -4.94 0.11 -8.29
N PHE A 31 -5.55 1.26 -7.98
CA PHE A 31 -6.91 1.34 -7.47
C PHE A 31 -7.89 1.86 -8.52
N GLY A 32 -9.01 1.17 -8.68
CA GLY A 32 -10.14 1.62 -9.50
C GLY A 32 -11.07 2.57 -8.73
N ARG A 33 -11.24 2.33 -7.42
CA ARG A 33 -11.99 3.18 -6.47
C ARG A 33 -11.24 3.19 -5.14
N PHE A 34 -11.68 4.05 -4.20
CA PHE A 34 -11.12 4.07 -2.85
C PHE A 34 -11.08 2.65 -2.25
N LEU A 35 -9.89 2.19 -1.86
CA LEU A 35 -9.60 0.86 -1.31
C LEU A 35 -9.90 -0.35 -2.22
N LYS A 36 -10.53 -0.17 -3.38
CA LYS A 36 -10.78 -1.26 -4.33
C LYS A 36 -9.65 -1.33 -5.36
N VAL A 37 -8.85 -2.39 -5.27
CA VAL A 37 -7.81 -2.69 -6.28
C VAL A 37 -8.49 -2.98 -7.62
N ALA A 38 -7.93 -2.49 -8.71
CA ALA A 38 -8.38 -2.81 -10.06
C ALA A 38 -8.15 -4.30 -10.37
N ASN A 39 -8.85 -4.85 -11.33
CA ASN A 39 -8.64 -6.26 -11.70
C ASN A 39 -7.30 -6.44 -12.43
N ASN A 40 -6.96 -5.49 -13.29
CA ASN A 40 -5.72 -5.50 -14.06
C ASN A 40 -5.20 -4.08 -14.29
N CYS A 41 -3.93 -3.98 -14.62
CA CYS A 41 -3.31 -2.72 -14.99
C CYS A 41 -3.73 -2.30 -16.39
N ALA A 42 -4.22 -1.06 -16.56
CA ALA A 42 -4.60 -0.53 -17.86
C ALA A 42 -3.40 -0.32 -18.82
N GLU A 43 -2.19 -0.15 -18.25
CA GLU A 43 -0.99 0.16 -19.05
C GLU A 43 -0.20 -1.09 -19.47
N CYS A 44 -0.03 -2.06 -18.56
CA CYS A 44 0.81 -3.24 -18.82
C CYS A 44 0.04 -4.58 -18.74
N GLY A 45 -1.26 -4.55 -18.44
CA GLY A 45 -2.10 -5.75 -18.38
C GLY A 45 -1.84 -6.66 -17.15
N GLU A 46 -0.99 -6.24 -16.19
CA GLU A 46 -0.71 -7.03 -14.98
C GLU A 46 -1.99 -7.36 -14.22
N ASP A 47 -2.20 -8.65 -13.92
CA ASP A 47 -3.38 -9.13 -13.20
C ASP A 47 -3.20 -8.95 -11.68
N TYR A 48 -4.14 -8.24 -11.05
CA TYR A 48 -4.18 -8.01 -9.61
C TYR A 48 -5.18 -8.90 -8.88
N THR A 49 -5.93 -9.75 -9.60
CA THR A 49 -6.96 -10.61 -8.98
C THR A 49 -6.43 -11.55 -7.90
N PRO A 50 -5.15 -12.00 -7.92
CA PRO A 50 -4.61 -12.83 -6.85
C PRO A 50 -4.39 -12.11 -5.53
N GLN A 51 -4.42 -10.75 -5.50
CA GLN A 51 -4.13 -9.99 -4.28
C GLN A 51 -5.12 -10.34 -3.16
N ARG A 52 -4.60 -10.50 -1.94
CA ARG A 52 -5.35 -10.69 -0.69
C ARG A 52 -4.81 -9.75 0.37
N ALA A 53 -5.11 -8.48 0.21
CA ALA A 53 -4.81 -7.46 1.20
C ALA A 53 -6.10 -7.06 1.93
N ASP A 54 -6.78 -8.04 2.54
CA ASP A 54 -8.11 -7.88 3.16
C ASP A 54 -8.02 -6.95 4.39
N ASP A 55 -7.82 -7.50 5.59
CA ASP A 55 -7.80 -6.73 6.84
C ASP A 55 -6.40 -6.33 7.29
N PHE A 56 -5.35 -6.94 6.74
CA PHE A 56 -3.97 -6.70 7.16
C PHE A 56 -3.53 -5.22 7.03
N PRO A 57 -3.89 -4.46 5.97
CA PRO A 57 -3.62 -3.04 5.90
C PRO A 57 -4.25 -2.24 7.05
N ALA A 58 -5.47 -2.62 7.46
CA ALA A 58 -6.16 -1.96 8.57
C ALA A 58 -5.39 -2.15 9.89
N TYR A 59 -4.90 -3.36 10.17
CA TYR A 59 -4.07 -3.61 11.35
C TYR A 59 -2.79 -2.79 11.35
N CYS A 60 -2.10 -2.70 10.21
CA CYS A 60 -0.90 -1.86 10.09
C CYS A 60 -1.20 -0.38 10.38
N VAL A 61 -2.31 0.13 9.84
CA VAL A 61 -2.73 1.52 10.08
C VAL A 61 -3.08 1.76 11.55
N VAL A 62 -3.86 0.85 12.18
CA VAL A 62 -4.22 0.94 13.60
C VAL A 62 -2.97 0.97 14.48
N VAL A 63 -1.99 0.11 14.21
CA VAL A 63 -0.73 0.09 14.97
C VAL A 63 0.03 1.40 14.81
N VAL A 64 0.24 1.86 13.57
CA VAL A 64 1.02 3.07 13.31
C VAL A 64 0.32 4.32 13.84
N VAL A 65 -0.96 4.52 13.48
CA VAL A 65 -1.73 5.70 13.90
C VAL A 65 -1.97 5.69 15.40
N GLY A 66 -2.28 4.52 15.97
CA GLY A 66 -2.51 4.39 17.41
C GLY A 66 -1.28 4.78 18.23
N HIS A 67 -0.09 4.28 17.90
CA HIS A 67 1.15 4.65 18.61
C HIS A 67 1.49 6.14 18.44
N LEU A 68 1.33 6.67 17.21
CA LEU A 68 1.59 8.08 16.94
C LEU A 68 0.62 8.98 17.73
N VAL A 69 -0.68 8.73 17.66
CA VAL A 69 -1.70 9.57 18.30
C VAL A 69 -1.62 9.45 19.82
N VAL A 70 -1.47 8.25 20.38
CA VAL A 70 -1.33 8.07 21.83
C VAL A 70 -0.09 8.81 22.35
N GLY A 71 1.04 8.70 21.64
CA GLY A 71 2.26 9.42 21.99
C GLY A 71 2.06 10.95 22.00
N LEU A 72 1.34 11.48 21.00
CA LEU A 72 1.03 12.92 20.92
C LEU A 72 0.03 13.37 21.97
N VAL A 73 -0.99 12.58 22.28
CA VAL A 73 -1.96 12.86 23.37
C VAL A 73 -1.22 12.94 24.70
N LEU A 74 -0.37 11.97 25.00
CA LEU A 74 0.42 11.99 26.25
C LEU A 74 1.38 13.19 26.32
N ALA A 75 1.95 13.59 25.18
CA ALA A 75 2.80 14.79 25.13
C ALA A 75 2.01 16.07 25.34
N THR A 76 0.81 16.21 24.76
CA THR A 76 -0.06 17.37 24.98
C THR A 76 -0.57 17.43 26.41
N GLU A 77 -0.94 16.29 26.99
CA GLU A 77 -1.34 16.22 28.40
C GLU A 77 -0.21 16.66 29.34
N ALA A 78 1.00 16.19 29.10
CA ALA A 78 2.17 16.51 29.93
C ALA A 78 2.55 18.00 29.91
N VAL A 79 2.30 18.70 28.79
CA VAL A 79 2.70 20.11 28.60
C VAL A 79 1.58 21.07 28.94
N PHE A 80 0.34 20.79 28.53
CA PHE A 80 -0.77 21.74 28.57
C PHE A 80 -1.88 21.33 29.55
N ALA A 81 -1.96 20.05 29.94
CA ALA A 81 -3.01 19.48 30.80
C ALA A 81 -4.43 19.98 30.44
N PRO A 82 -4.85 19.88 29.18
CA PRO A 82 -6.15 20.40 28.76
C PRO A 82 -7.29 19.53 29.33
N PRO A 83 -8.51 20.07 29.47
CA PRO A 83 -9.63 19.25 29.86
C PRO A 83 -9.92 18.17 28.80
N TYR A 84 -10.25 16.94 29.24
CA TYR A 84 -10.41 15.75 28.41
C TYR A 84 -11.33 15.92 27.19
N TRP A 85 -12.38 16.74 27.30
CA TRP A 85 -13.29 17.00 26.19
C TRP A 85 -12.64 17.76 25.03
N VAL A 86 -11.65 18.65 25.33
CA VAL A 86 -10.88 19.36 24.31
C VAL A 86 -9.98 18.37 23.57
N GLU A 87 -9.32 17.46 24.28
CA GLU A 87 -8.51 16.41 23.65
C GLU A 87 -9.34 15.51 22.75
N LEU A 88 -10.52 15.06 23.20
CA LEU A 88 -11.41 14.27 22.37
C LEU A 88 -11.83 14.99 21.10
N MET A 89 -12.20 16.25 21.20
CA MET A 89 -12.64 17.05 20.04
C MET A 89 -11.53 17.28 19.00
N ILE A 90 -10.27 17.28 19.43
CA ILE A 90 -9.11 17.48 18.55
C ILE A 90 -8.62 16.14 18.00
N TRP A 91 -8.32 15.19 18.89
CA TRP A 91 -7.63 13.96 18.50
C TRP A 91 -8.52 12.94 17.81
N LEU A 92 -9.83 12.92 18.09
CA LEU A 92 -10.74 11.97 17.47
C LEU A 92 -10.89 12.21 15.96
N PRO A 93 -11.19 13.44 15.47
CA PRO A 93 -11.24 13.69 14.04
C PRO A 93 -9.87 13.57 13.36
N ILE A 94 -8.77 13.95 14.03
CA ILE A 94 -7.41 13.77 13.49
C ILE A 94 -7.13 12.29 13.28
N THR A 95 -7.41 11.45 14.28
CA THR A 95 -7.21 10.00 14.19
C THR A 95 -8.02 9.39 13.06
N ALA A 96 -9.28 9.77 12.92
CA ALA A 96 -10.16 9.28 11.86
C ALA A 96 -9.64 9.67 10.46
N LEU A 97 -9.31 10.94 10.26
CA LEU A 97 -8.79 11.43 8.98
C LEU A 97 -7.44 10.81 8.62
N LEU A 98 -6.53 10.71 9.59
CA LEU A 98 -5.22 10.12 9.39
C LEU A 98 -5.32 8.62 9.06
N SER A 99 -6.19 7.90 9.76
CA SER A 99 -6.45 6.49 9.48
C SER A 99 -6.99 6.27 8.07
N LEU A 100 -7.99 7.05 7.66
CA LEU A 100 -8.56 6.97 6.31
C LEU A 100 -7.54 7.32 5.23
N ALA A 101 -6.72 8.35 5.46
CA ALA A 101 -5.68 8.77 4.52
C ALA A 101 -4.59 7.72 4.34
N LEU A 102 -4.21 7.00 5.42
CA LEU A 102 -3.16 5.98 5.38
C LEU A 102 -3.65 4.61 4.90
N LEU A 103 -4.94 4.34 4.96
CA LEU A 103 -5.49 3.01 4.65
C LEU A 103 -5.24 2.61 3.19
N GLN A 104 -5.42 3.52 2.24
CA GLN A 104 -5.18 3.27 0.82
C GLN A 104 -3.69 3.07 0.48
N PRO A 105 -2.75 3.95 0.91
CA PRO A 105 -1.33 3.73 0.73
C PRO A 105 -0.82 2.44 1.37
N ALA A 106 -1.26 2.13 2.60
CA ALA A 106 -0.90 0.89 3.29
C ALA A 106 -1.35 -0.35 2.49
N LYS A 107 -2.60 -0.35 2.01
CA LYS A 107 -3.11 -1.43 1.15
C LYS A 107 -2.30 -1.57 -0.13
N GLY A 108 -1.96 -0.47 -0.79
CA GLY A 108 -1.14 -0.48 -1.99
C GLY A 108 0.27 -1.03 -1.76
N ALA A 109 0.91 -0.65 -0.66
CA ALA A 109 2.24 -1.18 -0.30
C ALA A 109 2.20 -2.70 -0.07
N ILE A 110 1.16 -3.20 0.58
CA ILE A 110 0.98 -4.64 0.83
C ILE A 110 0.72 -5.40 -0.46
N VAL A 111 -0.09 -4.85 -1.37
CA VAL A 111 -0.28 -5.45 -2.71
C VAL A 111 1.05 -5.49 -3.46
N GLY A 112 1.86 -4.44 -3.41
CA GLY A 112 3.20 -4.41 -3.99
C GLY A 112 4.13 -5.46 -3.38
N LEU A 113 4.07 -5.67 -2.06
CA LEU A 113 4.80 -6.73 -1.35
C LEU A 113 4.37 -8.12 -1.84
N GLN A 114 3.07 -8.40 -1.87
CA GLN A 114 2.51 -9.68 -2.32
C GLN A 114 2.86 -9.97 -3.79
N TRP A 115 2.84 -8.94 -4.63
CA TRP A 115 3.19 -9.05 -6.03
C TRP A 115 4.66 -9.45 -6.22
N GLU A 116 5.60 -8.78 -5.53
CA GLU A 116 7.04 -9.07 -5.68
C GLU A 116 7.40 -10.44 -5.09
N THR A 117 6.87 -10.77 -3.92
CA THR A 117 7.13 -12.05 -3.26
C THR A 117 6.37 -13.23 -3.88
N GLY A 118 5.46 -12.97 -4.83
CA GLY A 118 4.69 -14.02 -5.53
C GLY A 118 3.63 -14.69 -4.66
N MET A 119 3.19 -14.05 -3.57
CA MET A 119 2.18 -14.61 -2.66
C MET A 119 0.80 -14.71 -3.33
N HIS A 120 -0.05 -15.59 -2.79
CA HIS A 120 -1.47 -15.75 -3.12
C HIS A 120 -1.77 -16.02 -4.61
N GLY A 121 -0.80 -16.54 -5.37
CA GLY A 121 -0.99 -16.89 -6.78
C GLY A 121 -0.38 -15.90 -7.78
N PHE A 122 0.21 -14.80 -7.34
CA PHE A 122 0.95 -13.89 -8.22
C PHE A 122 2.09 -14.58 -8.96
N HIS A 123 2.72 -15.58 -8.35
CA HIS A 123 3.76 -16.38 -9.00
C HIS A 123 3.22 -17.11 -10.25
N LYS A 124 2.04 -17.74 -10.15
CA LYS A 124 1.38 -18.42 -11.28
C LYS A 124 0.96 -17.42 -12.36
N ALA A 125 0.42 -16.27 -11.98
CA ALA A 125 0.03 -15.23 -12.92
C ALA A 125 1.23 -14.68 -13.71
N LYS A 126 2.38 -14.47 -13.05
CA LYS A 126 3.63 -14.09 -13.71
C LYS A 126 4.10 -15.16 -14.70
N GLN A 127 4.10 -16.43 -14.29
CA GLN A 127 4.49 -17.54 -15.17
C GLN A 127 3.61 -17.67 -16.41
N MET A 128 2.28 -17.56 -16.25
CA MET A 128 1.36 -17.62 -17.39
C MET A 128 1.57 -16.46 -18.37
N ARG A 129 1.77 -15.25 -17.85
CA ARG A 129 2.08 -14.08 -18.68
C ARG A 129 3.36 -14.28 -19.48
N ASP A 130 4.42 -14.74 -18.83
CA ASP A 130 5.73 -14.94 -19.46
C ASP A 130 5.67 -16.05 -20.52
N ALA A 131 4.92 -17.12 -20.25
CA ALA A 131 4.64 -18.17 -21.23
C ALA A 131 3.85 -17.65 -22.46
N GLN A 132 2.83 -16.81 -22.24
CA GLN A 132 2.06 -16.19 -23.32
C GLN A 132 2.93 -15.23 -24.15
N ALA A 133 3.79 -14.44 -23.51
CA ALA A 133 4.72 -13.55 -24.21
C ALA A 133 5.70 -14.34 -25.07
N LEU A 134 6.21 -15.47 -24.57
CA LEU A 134 7.08 -16.36 -25.32
C LEU A 134 6.37 -16.95 -26.55
N LEU A 135 5.14 -17.45 -26.37
CA LEU A 135 4.35 -17.98 -27.49
C LEU A 135 4.04 -16.93 -28.56
N ALA A 136 3.75 -15.69 -28.14
CA ALA A 136 3.51 -14.58 -29.05
C ALA A 136 4.78 -14.17 -29.83
N SER A 137 5.97 -14.37 -29.27
CA SER A 137 7.24 -14.08 -29.95
C SER A 137 7.64 -15.17 -30.97
N LEU A 138 7.03 -16.35 -30.92
CA LEU A 138 7.32 -17.47 -31.81
C LEU A 138 6.39 -17.51 -33.04
N ASN A 139 5.32 -16.68 -33.08
CA ASN A 139 4.42 -16.50 -34.19
C ASN A 139 4.74 -15.24 -35.00
#